data_12b9e3b776583337ad92c3be8cd67fc1
#
_entry.id   12b9e3b776583337ad92c3be8cd67fc1
#
_cell.length_a   1.000
_cell.length_b   1.000
_cell.length_c   1.000
_cell.angle_alpha   90.00
_cell.angle_beta   90.00
_cell.angle_gamma   90.00
#
_symmetry.space_group_name_H-M   'P 1'
#
loop_
_entity.id
_entity.type
_entity.pdbx_description
1 polymer ?
#
loop_
_entity_poly.entity_id
_entity_poly.type
_entity_poly.pdbx_seq_one_letter_code
_entity_poly.pdbx_strand_id
1 'polypeptide(L)'
;MLFFIGAFPSIFVITERNEQVPPSGVPFLLTFIEIQMKNELLHFFVPEKGRRTKRQPISWLCCWAILLGIVCNACSDDDPVKKNPYLQVSTRALLKEVVEVKFNNIDGNTDITVDFGDGTVKEGKAANPITYAYTQSGDYTLHVTAGQYEVQKRIRIYNLLALTEAMKQFREPDNKKVWVMTHRAHTSDRTVPENSVSSVEDAIDSGAEVIECDTHVTSDGVVVVCHDQTINATTNGTGDITKMTYAELQKYNLKDRNGRVTDEKMPTLEEFLKAGRGRIYYNLDYSPRTATSQQVVDIVMKLDMMESVFFYCNSAQKAEEVLGITPKAHVYTWTGSHKPMMGLPGNYFVQYSYLTNGKSTPLGSSINDGMLATVNMLPASGSNVSEWTLNEGYLDELLQIYPMVCMIQTDLPDLLIPALQARGLR
;
A
#
# COMPACT_ATOMS: atom_id res chain seq x y z
N MET A 1 36.89 47.27 13.30
CA MET A 1 35.45 46.95 13.22
C MET A 1 35.34 45.42 13.20
N LEU A 2 35.15 44.86 14.38
CA LEU A 2 35.12 43.39 14.58
C LEU A 2 33.74 42.86 14.23
N PHE A 3 33.69 41.84 13.41
CA PHE A 3 32.49 40.99 13.29
C PHE A 3 32.71 39.70 14.05
N PHE A 4 31.90 39.51 15.07
CA PHE A 4 31.72 38.22 15.77
C PHE A 4 30.74 37.35 14.96
N ILE A 5 31.15 36.17 14.59
CA ILE A 5 30.22 35.11 14.14
C ILE A 5 30.08 34.13 15.29
N GLY A 6 28.90 34.17 15.90
CA GLY A 6 28.51 33.21 16.95
C GLY A 6 28.08 31.91 16.32
N ALA A 7 28.68 30.81 16.80
CA ALA A 7 28.25 29.47 16.51
C ALA A 7 27.05 29.13 17.42
N PHE A 8 25.93 28.71 16.84
CA PHE A 8 24.81 28.12 17.58
C PHE A 8 25.03 26.60 17.74
N PRO A 9 24.86 26.04 18.94
CA PRO A 9 24.86 24.61 19.11
C PRO A 9 23.50 24.04 18.72
N SER A 10 23.51 23.05 17.83
CA SER A 10 22.33 22.26 17.47
C SER A 10 21.89 21.44 18.67
N ILE A 11 20.69 21.71 19.18
CA ILE A 11 20.03 20.88 20.19
C ILE A 11 19.37 19.73 19.43
N PHE A 12 19.90 18.52 19.60
CA PHE A 12 19.20 17.30 19.21
C PHE A 12 18.16 16.96 20.29
N VAL A 13 16.90 17.07 19.95
CA VAL A 13 15.81 16.50 20.74
C VAL A 13 15.70 15.03 20.35
N ILE A 14 16.13 14.14 21.23
CA ILE A 14 15.87 12.70 21.09
C ILE A 14 14.47 12.48 21.67
N THR A 15 13.49 12.23 20.82
CA THR A 15 12.20 11.67 21.23
C THR A 15 12.38 10.18 21.40
N GLU A 16 12.27 9.71 22.64
CA GLU A 16 12.24 8.28 22.95
C GLU A 16 10.99 7.66 22.33
N ARG A 17 11.19 6.82 21.30
CA ARG A 17 10.22 5.78 21.00
C ARG A 17 10.54 4.58 21.88
N ASN A 18 9.56 4.16 22.68
CA ASN A 18 9.61 2.93 23.45
C ASN A 18 9.64 1.72 22.50
N GLU A 19 10.83 1.34 22.06
CA GLU A 19 11.08 0.00 21.54
C GLU A 19 11.84 -0.78 22.61
N GLN A 20 11.28 -1.90 23.03
CA GLN A 20 11.89 -2.79 24.01
C GLN A 20 13.23 -3.28 23.49
N VAL A 21 14.29 -2.92 24.20
CA VAL A 21 15.66 -3.37 23.93
C VAL A 21 15.77 -4.84 24.34
N PRO A 22 16.20 -5.77 23.47
CA PRO A 22 16.51 -7.12 23.88
C PRO A 22 17.81 -7.15 24.70
N PRO A 23 17.94 -8.03 25.67
CA PRO A 23 19.07 -8.09 26.58
C PRO A 23 20.25 -8.80 25.91
N SER A 24 21.10 -8.09 25.18
CA SER A 24 22.49 -8.48 24.94
C SER A 24 23.29 -7.31 24.36
N GLY A 25 24.22 -6.79 25.16
CA GLY A 25 25.02 -5.58 24.92
C GLY A 25 26.19 -5.71 23.94
N VAL A 26 26.11 -6.53 22.89
CA VAL A 26 27.24 -6.74 21.98
C VAL A 26 27.11 -6.02 20.61
N PRO A 27 25.91 -5.71 20.04
CA PRO A 27 25.86 -5.06 18.72
C PRO A 27 26.22 -3.58 18.71
N PHE A 28 26.07 -2.87 19.86
CA PHE A 28 26.28 -1.41 19.91
C PHE A 28 27.76 -1.00 19.86
N LEU A 29 28.66 -1.84 20.36
CA LEU A 29 30.10 -1.53 20.39
C LEU A 29 30.74 -1.68 19.01
N LEU A 30 30.29 -2.64 18.21
CA LEU A 30 30.80 -2.86 16.85
C LEU A 30 30.39 -1.75 15.88
N THR A 31 29.17 -1.24 15.98
CA THR A 31 28.67 -0.14 15.13
C THR A 31 29.39 1.19 15.45
N PHE A 32 29.72 1.44 16.73
CA PHE A 32 30.44 2.64 17.15
C PHE A 32 31.91 2.61 16.70
N ILE A 33 32.55 1.43 16.77
CA ILE A 33 33.95 1.25 16.31
C ILE A 33 34.03 1.39 14.78
N GLU A 34 33.04 0.90 14.04
CA GLU A 34 33.01 1.03 12.57
C GLU A 34 32.81 2.48 12.11
N ILE A 35 32.00 3.27 12.80
CA ILE A 35 31.80 4.70 12.51
C ILE A 35 33.05 5.51 12.87
N GLN A 36 33.71 5.19 14.00
CA GLN A 36 34.93 5.88 14.41
C GLN A 36 36.10 5.59 13.44
N MET A 37 36.25 4.34 13.02
CA MET A 37 37.30 3.95 12.04
C MET A 37 37.05 4.56 10.64
N LYS A 38 35.79 4.71 10.19
CA LYS A 38 35.47 5.38 8.93
C LYS A 38 35.82 6.87 8.96
N ASN A 39 35.58 7.54 10.06
CA ASN A 39 35.90 8.98 10.19
C ASN A 39 37.42 9.23 10.28
N GLU A 40 38.17 8.37 10.94
CA GLU A 40 39.65 8.51 10.99
C GLU A 40 40.32 8.20 9.64
N LEU A 41 39.79 7.25 8.86
CA LEU A 41 40.30 6.92 7.53
C LEU A 41 40.00 8.05 6.51
N LEU A 42 38.91 8.80 6.65
CA LEU A 42 38.60 9.94 5.79
C LEU A 42 39.58 11.11 5.99
N HIS A 43 40.14 11.29 7.18
CA HIS A 43 41.15 12.34 7.44
C HIS A 43 42.53 12.00 6.86
N PHE A 44 42.81 10.74 6.54
CA PHE A 44 44.10 10.34 5.94
C PHE A 44 44.16 10.47 4.42
N PHE A 45 43.04 10.68 3.73
CA PHE A 45 42.96 10.69 2.27
C PHE A 45 42.67 12.05 1.63
N VAL A 46 42.68 13.16 2.39
CA VAL A 46 42.60 14.50 1.80
C VAL A 46 44.01 15.00 1.52
N PRO A 47 44.47 15.12 0.27
CA PRO A 47 45.78 15.64 -0.04
C PRO A 47 45.87 17.15 0.19
N GLU A 48 46.58 17.59 1.20
CA GLU A 48 47.03 18.98 1.30
C GLU A 48 47.99 19.32 0.15
N LYS A 49 47.66 20.29 -0.65
CA LYS A 49 48.54 20.84 -1.69
C LYS A 49 49.69 21.55 -1.04
N GLY A 50 50.89 20.99 -1.20
CA GLY A 50 52.16 21.70 -1.11
C GLY A 50 53.07 21.39 0.05
N ARG A 51 53.81 20.26 -0.02
CA ARG A 51 55.21 20.11 0.40
C ARG A 51 55.78 18.77 -0.03
N ARG A 52 56.78 18.82 -0.93
CA ARG A 52 57.57 17.63 -1.28
C ARG A 52 58.52 17.31 -0.13
N THR A 53 58.25 16.22 0.61
CA THR A 53 59.25 15.50 1.42
C THR A 53 59.30 14.07 1.00
N LYS A 54 60.50 13.60 0.68
CA LYS A 54 60.79 12.21 0.35
C LYS A 54 60.43 11.31 1.54
N ARG A 55 59.40 10.51 1.42
CA ARG A 55 59.13 9.39 2.35
C ARG A 55 59.43 8.08 1.66
N GLN A 56 60.17 7.23 2.35
CA GLN A 56 60.43 5.87 1.93
C GLN A 56 59.13 5.05 1.95
N PRO A 57 58.93 4.09 1.04
CA PRO A 57 57.71 3.30 1.01
C PRO A 57 57.72 2.29 2.16
N ILE A 58 56.82 2.49 3.12
CA ILE A 58 56.43 1.41 4.05
C ILE A 58 55.68 0.41 3.19
N SER A 59 56.24 -0.82 3.13
CA SER A 59 55.72 -1.85 2.25
C SER A 59 54.27 -2.19 2.61
N TRP A 60 53.39 -2.11 1.66
CA TRP A 60 51.97 -2.49 1.75
C TRP A 60 51.74 -3.91 2.27
N LEU A 61 52.75 -4.76 2.28
CA LEU A 61 52.72 -6.12 2.79
C LEU A 61 52.47 -6.20 4.31
N CYS A 62 52.90 -5.22 5.11
CA CYS A 62 52.69 -5.26 6.55
C CYS A 62 51.24 -4.95 6.95
N CYS A 63 50.54 -4.08 6.20
CA CYS A 63 49.14 -3.77 6.47
C CYS A 63 48.23 -4.94 6.10
N TRP A 64 48.55 -5.70 5.05
CA TRP A 64 47.77 -6.88 4.66
C TRP A 64 47.98 -8.06 5.63
N ALA A 65 49.19 -8.21 6.22
CA ALA A 65 49.44 -9.25 7.19
C ALA A 65 48.67 -9.06 8.51
N ILE A 66 48.44 -7.80 8.92
CA ILE A 66 47.65 -7.50 10.13
C ILE A 66 46.15 -7.70 9.85
N LEU A 67 45.63 -7.33 8.66
CA LEU A 67 44.25 -7.60 8.25
C LEU A 67 43.99 -9.11 8.06
N LEU A 68 44.90 -9.85 7.46
CA LEU A 68 44.82 -11.31 7.30
C LEU A 68 44.93 -12.06 8.64
N GLY A 69 45.74 -11.57 9.60
CA GLY A 69 45.83 -12.15 10.93
C GLY A 69 44.56 -12.01 11.78
N ILE A 70 43.79 -10.93 11.57
CA ILE A 70 42.50 -10.74 12.25
C ILE A 70 41.39 -11.57 11.59
N VAL A 71 41.44 -11.77 10.27
CA VAL A 71 40.46 -12.59 9.54
C VAL A 71 40.72 -14.11 9.73
N CYS A 72 41.99 -14.55 9.88
CA CYS A 72 42.29 -15.96 10.08
C CYS A 72 42.02 -16.49 11.50
N ASN A 73 41.87 -15.62 12.51
CA ASN A 73 41.46 -16.07 13.85
C ASN A 73 39.94 -16.09 14.04
N ALA A 74 39.14 -15.70 13.02
CA ALA A 74 37.70 -15.80 13.02
C ALA A 74 37.15 -17.01 12.22
N CYS A 75 38.03 -17.83 11.66
CA CYS A 75 37.66 -19.02 10.88
C CYS A 75 38.26 -20.28 11.50
N SER A 76 37.86 -20.59 12.71
CA SER A 76 37.89 -21.95 13.22
C SER A 76 36.77 -22.07 14.21
N ASP A 77 35.63 -22.45 13.69
CA ASP A 77 34.68 -23.36 14.31
C ASP A 77 33.54 -23.53 13.31
N ASP A 78 33.45 -24.70 12.74
CA ASP A 78 32.28 -25.24 12.03
C ASP A 78 31.13 -25.50 13.04
N ASP A 79 30.79 -24.52 13.86
CA ASP A 79 29.54 -24.54 14.57
C ASP A 79 28.50 -23.91 13.62
N PRO A 80 27.48 -24.67 13.18
CA PRO A 80 26.40 -24.09 12.37
C PRO A 80 25.83 -22.94 13.18
N VAL A 81 25.87 -21.74 12.63
CA VAL A 81 25.28 -20.54 13.25
C VAL A 81 23.89 -20.95 13.73
N LYS A 82 23.69 -21.13 15.02
CA LYS A 82 22.42 -21.47 15.63
C LYS A 82 21.49 -20.31 15.35
N LYS A 83 20.71 -20.41 14.27
CA LYS A 83 19.67 -19.42 13.97
C LYS A 83 18.68 -19.46 15.11
N ASN A 84 18.35 -18.29 15.68
CA ASN A 84 17.35 -18.19 16.73
C ASN A 84 16.00 -18.77 16.27
N PRO A 85 15.27 -19.48 17.13
CA PRO A 85 13.93 -19.92 16.83
C PRO A 85 13.03 -18.74 16.46
N TYR A 86 12.18 -18.93 15.46
CA TYR A 86 11.22 -17.91 15.05
C TYR A 86 9.90 -18.50 14.53
N LEU A 87 8.82 -17.75 14.76
CA LEU A 87 7.47 -18.08 14.27
C LEU A 87 7.30 -17.57 12.85
N GLN A 88 6.88 -18.45 11.96
CA GLN A 88 6.43 -18.14 10.60
C GLN A 88 4.93 -18.34 10.52
N VAL A 89 4.20 -17.27 10.23
CA VAL A 89 2.76 -17.28 10.01
C VAL A 89 2.40 -16.05 9.20
N SER A 90 1.40 -16.16 8.32
CA SER A 90 0.84 -14.99 7.63
C SER A 90 0.17 -14.06 8.65
N THR A 91 0.34 -12.76 8.48
CA THR A 91 -0.37 -11.75 9.26
C THR A 91 -1.73 -11.40 8.66
N ARG A 92 -2.08 -11.98 7.52
CA ARG A 92 -3.31 -11.75 6.76
C ARG A 92 -3.73 -13.03 6.05
N ALA A 93 -5.04 -13.30 6.03
CA ALA A 93 -5.64 -14.39 5.26
C ALA A 93 -7.08 -14.04 4.88
N LEU A 94 -7.64 -14.76 3.92
CA LEU A 94 -9.06 -14.69 3.59
C LEU A 94 -9.86 -15.62 4.49
N LEU A 95 -11.15 -15.34 4.64
CA LEU A 95 -12.07 -16.22 5.34
C LEU A 95 -12.07 -17.61 4.70
N LYS A 96 -11.93 -18.65 5.54
CA LYS A 96 -11.78 -20.06 5.13
C LYS A 96 -10.47 -20.42 4.41
N GLU A 97 -9.58 -19.48 4.21
CA GLU A 97 -8.23 -19.78 3.76
C GLU A 97 -7.45 -20.50 4.88
N VAL A 98 -6.61 -21.44 4.47
CA VAL A 98 -5.80 -22.21 5.42
C VAL A 98 -4.60 -21.36 5.86
N VAL A 99 -4.57 -20.99 7.13
CA VAL A 99 -3.42 -20.37 7.80
C VAL A 99 -2.49 -21.48 8.30
N GLU A 100 -1.23 -21.38 7.91
CA GLU A 100 -0.18 -22.29 8.34
C GLU A 100 0.70 -21.61 9.39
N VAL A 101 0.84 -22.24 10.57
CA VAL A 101 1.68 -21.79 11.67
C VAL A 101 2.87 -22.75 11.79
N LYS A 102 4.08 -22.24 11.58
CA LYS A 102 5.32 -23.01 11.62
C LYS A 102 6.34 -22.36 12.53
N PHE A 103 6.94 -23.15 13.41
CA PHE A 103 8.01 -22.70 14.26
C PHE A 103 9.35 -23.24 13.71
N ASN A 104 10.26 -22.37 13.34
CA ASN A 104 11.51 -22.72 12.69
C ASN A 104 12.70 -22.65 13.66
N ASN A 105 13.79 -23.34 13.33
CA ASN A 105 15.07 -23.37 14.07
C ASN A 105 14.90 -23.88 15.53
N ILE A 106 14.02 -24.84 15.74
CA ILE A 106 13.79 -25.53 16.99
C ILE A 106 13.80 -27.05 16.75
N ASP A 107 14.01 -27.84 17.80
CA ASP A 107 13.93 -29.31 17.67
C ASP A 107 12.54 -29.73 17.18
N GLY A 108 12.49 -30.53 16.11
CA GLY A 108 11.24 -31.01 15.50
C GLY A 108 10.33 -31.78 16.45
N ASN A 109 10.87 -32.37 17.52
CA ASN A 109 10.08 -33.05 18.55
C ASN A 109 9.50 -32.12 19.62
N THR A 110 9.83 -30.83 19.58
CA THR A 110 9.28 -29.83 20.51
C THR A 110 7.76 -29.74 20.36
N ASP A 111 7.05 -29.81 21.49
CA ASP A 111 5.60 -29.60 21.52
C ASP A 111 5.28 -28.13 21.20
N ILE A 112 4.29 -27.92 20.33
CA ILE A 112 3.75 -26.63 19.98
C ILE A 112 2.28 -26.60 20.33
N THR A 113 1.85 -25.51 20.97
CA THR A 113 0.43 -25.19 21.18
C THR A 113 0.14 -23.85 20.50
N VAL A 114 -0.93 -23.77 19.74
CA VAL A 114 -1.40 -22.56 19.06
C VAL A 114 -2.83 -22.27 19.50
N ASP A 115 -3.00 -21.16 20.23
CA ASP A 115 -4.31 -20.53 20.43
C ASP A 115 -4.52 -19.53 19.27
N PHE A 116 -5.57 -19.72 18.49
CA PHE A 116 -5.87 -18.88 17.31
C PHE A 116 -6.61 -17.59 17.64
N GLY A 117 -6.91 -17.34 18.92
CA GLY A 117 -7.56 -16.12 19.38
C GLY A 117 -9.06 -16.05 19.14
N ASP A 118 -9.67 -17.11 18.60
CA ASP A 118 -11.12 -17.25 18.40
C ASP A 118 -11.74 -18.33 19.31
N GLY A 119 -10.97 -18.80 20.30
CA GLY A 119 -11.32 -19.89 21.21
C GLY A 119 -10.85 -21.26 20.72
N THR A 120 -10.25 -21.35 19.53
CA THR A 120 -9.70 -22.60 19.00
C THR A 120 -8.24 -22.75 19.42
N VAL A 121 -7.90 -23.88 20.04
CA VAL A 121 -6.53 -24.27 20.39
C VAL A 121 -6.16 -25.56 19.67
N LYS A 122 -4.96 -25.61 19.08
CA LYS A 122 -4.40 -26.83 18.48
C LYS A 122 -3.01 -27.10 18.98
N GLU A 123 -2.70 -28.38 19.07
CA GLU A 123 -1.40 -28.89 19.53
C GLU A 123 -0.75 -29.75 18.44
N GLY A 124 0.58 -29.80 18.46
CA GLY A 124 1.36 -30.59 17.52
C GLY A 124 2.85 -30.59 17.86
N LYS A 125 3.67 -30.98 16.88
CA LYS A 125 5.11 -30.99 16.97
C LYS A 125 5.72 -29.98 16.00
N ALA A 126 6.84 -29.38 16.35
CA ALA A 126 7.54 -28.38 15.52
C ALA A 126 7.95 -28.90 14.13
N ALA A 127 8.10 -30.22 13.97
CA ALA A 127 8.39 -30.83 12.68
C ALA A 127 7.28 -30.62 11.64
N ASN A 128 6.04 -30.42 12.07
CA ASN A 128 4.88 -30.26 11.20
C ASN A 128 4.19 -28.91 11.43
N PRO A 129 3.76 -28.21 10.37
CA PRO A 129 2.97 -27.00 10.53
C PRO A 129 1.60 -27.32 11.14
N ILE A 130 1.12 -26.40 11.99
CA ILE A 130 -0.25 -26.45 12.50
C ILE A 130 -1.11 -25.58 11.59
N THR A 131 -2.19 -26.14 11.05
CA THR A 131 -3.05 -25.46 10.08
C THR A 131 -4.43 -25.18 10.66
N TYR A 132 -4.99 -24.01 10.29
CA TYR A 132 -6.33 -23.61 10.71
C TYR A 132 -6.99 -22.74 9.64
N ALA A 133 -8.32 -22.79 9.55
CA ALA A 133 -9.11 -21.90 8.69
C ALA A 133 -10.18 -21.23 9.55
N TYR A 134 -10.13 -19.90 9.64
CA TYR A 134 -11.09 -19.12 10.41
C TYR A 134 -12.49 -19.17 9.76
N THR A 135 -13.52 -19.20 10.60
CA THR A 135 -14.93 -19.22 10.18
C THR A 135 -15.60 -17.85 10.25
N GLN A 136 -14.95 -16.86 10.86
CA GLN A 136 -15.39 -15.48 10.93
C GLN A 136 -14.24 -14.54 10.56
N SER A 137 -14.55 -13.42 9.91
CA SER A 137 -13.59 -12.36 9.65
C SER A 137 -13.35 -11.52 10.91
N GLY A 138 -12.18 -10.91 11.00
CA GLY A 138 -11.82 -10.07 12.15
C GLY A 138 -10.33 -10.02 12.40
N ASP A 139 -9.94 -9.29 13.43
CA ASP A 139 -8.57 -9.24 13.93
C ASP A 139 -8.41 -10.22 15.09
N TYR A 140 -7.47 -11.13 14.96
CA TYR A 140 -7.16 -12.14 15.96
C TYR A 140 -5.72 -11.99 16.45
N THR A 141 -5.47 -12.41 17.68
CA THR A 141 -4.11 -12.53 18.23
C THR A 141 -3.82 -14.01 18.48
N LEU A 142 -2.89 -14.55 17.71
CA LEU A 142 -2.38 -15.90 17.94
C LEU A 142 -1.44 -15.88 19.14
N HIS A 143 -1.59 -16.85 20.03
CA HIS A 143 -0.64 -17.16 21.11
C HIS A 143 -0.01 -18.51 20.79
N VAL A 144 1.30 -18.51 20.57
CA VAL A 144 2.03 -19.72 20.19
C VAL A 144 3.08 -20.02 21.24
N THR A 145 3.02 -21.22 21.81
CA THR A 145 4.06 -21.75 22.71
C THR A 145 4.82 -22.87 22.01
N ALA A 146 6.13 -22.90 22.14
CA ALA A 146 7.00 -23.94 21.60
C ALA A 146 8.14 -24.20 22.58
N GLY A 147 8.01 -25.23 23.42
CA GLY A 147 8.94 -25.48 24.52
C GLY A 147 8.99 -24.30 25.50
N GLN A 148 10.12 -23.63 25.58
CA GLN A 148 10.30 -22.44 26.44
C GLN A 148 9.95 -21.11 25.76
N TYR A 149 9.57 -21.12 24.48
CA TYR A 149 9.30 -19.94 23.69
C TYR A 149 7.80 -19.65 23.68
N GLU A 150 7.46 -18.36 23.88
CA GLU A 150 6.11 -17.86 23.77
C GLU A 150 6.11 -16.64 22.83
N VAL A 151 5.24 -16.66 21.82
CA VAL A 151 5.16 -15.62 20.80
C VAL A 151 3.71 -15.26 20.53
N GLN A 152 3.41 -13.97 20.48
CA GLN A 152 2.12 -13.46 20.04
C GLN A 152 2.26 -12.86 18.64
N LYS A 153 1.24 -13.11 17.79
CA LYS A 153 1.19 -12.57 16.43
C LYS A 153 -0.23 -12.18 16.08
N ARG A 154 -0.41 -10.95 15.60
CA ARG A 154 -1.71 -10.54 15.06
C ARG A 154 -1.90 -11.09 13.65
N ILE A 155 -3.14 -11.50 13.35
CA ILE A 155 -3.59 -11.88 12.03
C ILE A 155 -4.95 -11.24 11.76
N ARG A 156 -5.11 -10.66 10.57
CA ARG A 156 -6.38 -10.13 10.09
C ARG A 156 -6.99 -11.08 9.08
N ILE A 157 -8.26 -11.45 9.30
CA ILE A 157 -9.03 -12.31 8.41
C ILE A 157 -10.04 -11.46 7.66
N TYR A 158 -9.90 -11.42 6.35
CA TYR A 158 -10.74 -10.63 5.46
C TYR A 158 -11.91 -11.45 4.92
N ASN A 159 -13.06 -10.81 4.79
CA ASN A 159 -14.22 -11.32 4.10
C ASN A 159 -14.84 -10.20 3.29
N LEU A 160 -14.37 -10.04 2.05
CA LEU A 160 -14.94 -9.07 1.13
C LEU A 160 -16.24 -9.64 0.58
N LEU A 161 -17.35 -8.96 0.82
CA LEU A 161 -18.65 -9.34 0.25
C LEU A 161 -18.62 -9.16 -1.27
N ALA A 162 -19.46 -9.92 -1.98
CA ALA A 162 -19.75 -9.63 -3.37
C ALA A 162 -20.33 -8.20 -3.50
N LEU A 163 -19.96 -7.45 -4.53
CA LEU A 163 -20.45 -6.08 -4.75
C LEU A 163 -21.98 -6.05 -4.79
N THR A 164 -22.62 -7.01 -5.45
CA THR A 164 -24.08 -7.16 -5.46
C THR A 164 -24.66 -7.18 -4.05
N GLU A 165 -24.04 -7.85 -3.12
CA GLU A 165 -24.51 -7.96 -1.73
C GLU A 165 -24.16 -6.69 -0.93
N ALA A 166 -22.97 -6.16 -1.10
CA ALA A 166 -22.57 -4.92 -0.46
C ALA A 166 -23.47 -3.74 -0.86
N MET A 167 -23.88 -3.67 -2.15
CA MET A 167 -24.79 -2.63 -2.65
C MET A 167 -26.18 -2.72 -2.06
N LYS A 168 -26.68 -3.90 -1.74
CA LYS A 168 -27.96 -4.04 -1.01
C LYS A 168 -27.87 -3.40 0.37
N GLN A 169 -26.77 -3.61 1.09
CA GLN A 169 -26.57 -3.03 2.41
C GLN A 169 -26.57 -1.50 2.40
N PHE A 170 -26.07 -0.85 1.35
CA PHE A 170 -26.14 0.61 1.22
C PHE A 170 -27.59 1.14 1.08
N ARG A 171 -28.51 0.32 0.62
CA ARG A 171 -29.92 0.68 0.43
C ARG A 171 -30.78 0.42 1.67
N GLU A 172 -30.23 -0.19 2.70
CA GLU A 172 -30.93 -0.37 3.97
C GLU A 172 -31.17 0.99 4.63
N PRO A 173 -32.39 1.26 5.13
CA PRO A 173 -32.77 2.59 5.65
C PRO A 173 -31.90 3.09 6.81
N ASP A 174 -31.36 2.16 7.60
CA ASP A 174 -30.56 2.46 8.79
C ASP A 174 -29.05 2.49 8.48
N ASN A 175 -28.64 2.22 7.24
CA ASN A 175 -27.24 2.26 6.85
C ASN A 175 -26.75 3.71 6.77
N LYS A 176 -25.85 4.08 7.66
CA LYS A 176 -25.16 5.38 7.66
C LYS A 176 -23.72 5.29 7.22
N LYS A 177 -23.27 4.09 6.83
CA LYS A 177 -21.88 3.86 6.49
C LYS A 177 -21.48 4.59 5.21
N VAL A 178 -20.40 5.37 5.29
CA VAL A 178 -19.75 6.01 4.14
C VAL A 178 -18.49 5.24 3.81
N TRP A 179 -18.39 4.71 2.59
CA TRP A 179 -17.17 4.07 2.10
C TRP A 179 -16.11 5.12 1.75
N VAL A 180 -14.86 4.72 1.91
CA VAL A 180 -13.71 5.52 1.49
C VAL A 180 -13.04 4.85 0.32
N MET A 181 -12.94 5.61 -0.79
CA MET A 181 -12.21 5.21 -1.99
C MET A 181 -10.89 5.99 -2.02
N THR A 182 -9.78 5.27 -2.09
CA THR A 182 -8.47 5.90 -2.21
C THR A 182 -8.12 6.12 -3.69
N HIS A 183 -7.80 7.36 -4.04
CA HIS A 183 -7.41 7.77 -5.39
C HIS A 183 -5.99 7.28 -5.69
N ARG A 184 -5.80 6.48 -6.75
CA ARG A 184 -4.52 5.87 -7.15
C ARG A 184 -3.83 5.08 -6.02
N ALA A 185 -4.63 4.52 -5.12
CA ALA A 185 -4.16 3.87 -3.90
C ALA A 185 -3.30 4.78 -2.98
N HIS A 186 -3.55 6.10 -2.95
CA HIS A 186 -2.85 7.05 -2.08
C HIS A 186 -3.24 6.87 -0.61
N THR A 187 -2.28 7.17 0.27
CA THR A 187 -2.47 7.44 1.70
C THR A 187 -1.67 8.70 2.09
N SER A 188 -1.63 9.06 3.35
CA SER A 188 -0.74 10.15 3.82
C SER A 188 0.75 9.78 3.70
N ASP A 189 1.10 8.49 3.64
CA ASP A 189 2.47 8.06 3.38
C ASP A 189 2.88 8.33 1.94
N ARG A 190 3.64 9.39 1.76
CA ARG A 190 4.15 9.81 0.45
C ARG A 190 5.39 9.04 -0.01
N THR A 191 5.91 8.12 0.82
CA THR A 191 7.07 7.27 0.46
C THR A 191 6.68 6.05 -0.36
N VAL A 192 5.37 5.80 -0.48
CA VAL A 192 4.80 4.73 -1.32
C VAL A 192 4.46 5.30 -2.70
N PRO A 193 4.91 4.67 -3.80
CA PRO A 193 4.55 5.08 -5.15
C PRO A 193 3.05 4.93 -5.42
N GLU A 194 2.44 5.87 -6.13
CA GLU A 194 1.06 5.73 -6.60
C GLU A 194 0.92 4.55 -7.57
N ASN A 195 -0.26 3.92 -7.60
CA ASN A 195 -0.56 2.86 -8.55
C ASN A 195 0.46 1.71 -8.54
N SER A 196 1.07 1.42 -7.38
CA SER A 196 2.05 0.34 -7.17
C SER A 196 1.45 -0.83 -6.40
N VAL A 197 2.13 -1.98 -6.40
CA VAL A 197 1.68 -3.14 -5.59
C VAL A 197 1.74 -2.82 -4.10
N SER A 198 2.76 -2.09 -3.64
CA SER A 198 2.86 -1.67 -2.24
C SER A 198 1.75 -0.70 -1.84
N SER A 199 1.32 0.19 -2.75
CA SER A 199 0.22 1.11 -2.45
C SER A 199 -1.12 0.39 -2.23
N VAL A 200 -1.32 -0.79 -2.83
CA VAL A 200 -2.50 -1.63 -2.54
C VAL A 200 -2.50 -2.08 -1.08
N GLU A 201 -1.35 -2.51 -0.58
CA GLU A 201 -1.23 -2.93 0.83
C GLU A 201 -1.45 -1.75 1.78
N ASP A 202 -0.87 -0.61 1.46
CA ASP A 202 -1.00 0.62 2.25
C ASP A 202 -2.46 1.12 2.29
N ALA A 203 -3.16 1.07 1.15
CA ALA A 203 -4.59 1.38 1.07
C ALA A 203 -5.45 0.44 1.93
N ILE A 204 -5.17 -0.87 1.91
CA ILE A 204 -5.86 -1.85 2.74
C ILE A 204 -5.60 -1.59 4.22
N ASP A 205 -4.36 -1.28 4.59
CA ASP A 205 -3.96 -0.99 5.98
C ASP A 205 -4.57 0.31 6.49
N SER A 206 -4.82 1.29 5.62
CA SER A 206 -5.55 2.51 5.97
C SER A 206 -7.01 2.23 6.35
N GLY A 207 -7.56 1.09 5.92
CA GLY A 207 -8.95 0.70 6.13
C GLY A 207 -9.91 1.18 5.04
N ALA A 208 -9.42 1.65 3.90
CA ALA A 208 -10.25 2.00 2.75
C ALA A 208 -11.02 0.78 2.22
N GLU A 209 -12.21 1.00 1.66
CA GLU A 209 -13.01 -0.05 1.02
C GLU A 209 -12.71 -0.21 -0.46
N VAL A 210 -12.32 0.86 -1.15
CA VAL A 210 -12.14 0.87 -2.60
C VAL A 210 -10.82 1.53 -2.97
N ILE A 211 -10.10 0.94 -3.92
CA ILE A 211 -8.98 1.57 -4.62
C ILE A 211 -9.45 2.04 -5.99
N GLU A 212 -9.28 3.31 -6.30
CA GLU A 212 -9.35 3.79 -7.67
C GLU A 212 -7.97 3.67 -8.32
N CYS A 213 -7.94 3.26 -9.59
CA CYS A 213 -6.71 3.15 -10.37
C CYS A 213 -6.94 3.36 -11.86
N ASP A 214 -5.92 3.85 -12.53
CA ASP A 214 -5.92 4.22 -13.94
C ASP A 214 -5.20 3.17 -14.80
N THR A 215 -5.65 2.94 -16.04
CA THR A 215 -5.07 1.89 -16.88
C THR A 215 -4.68 2.37 -18.27
N HIS A 216 -3.49 1.98 -18.70
CA HIS A 216 -3.01 2.15 -20.08
C HIS A 216 -2.59 0.81 -20.69
N VAL A 217 -2.45 0.76 -22.01
CA VAL A 217 -1.97 -0.42 -22.73
C VAL A 217 -0.64 -0.15 -23.41
N THR A 218 0.31 -1.07 -23.25
CA THR A 218 1.62 -1.03 -23.90
C THR A 218 1.52 -1.38 -25.39
N SER A 219 2.60 -1.15 -26.16
CA SER A 219 2.65 -1.46 -27.60
C SER A 219 2.52 -2.97 -27.88
N ASP A 220 2.86 -3.83 -26.93
CA ASP A 220 2.71 -5.29 -27.00
C ASP A 220 1.42 -5.81 -26.34
N GLY A 221 0.49 -4.91 -25.98
CA GLY A 221 -0.87 -5.25 -25.54
C GLY A 221 -1.03 -5.57 -24.07
N VAL A 222 -0.03 -5.31 -23.24
CA VAL A 222 -0.10 -5.50 -21.78
C VAL A 222 -0.80 -4.31 -21.13
N VAL A 223 -1.85 -4.55 -20.33
CA VAL A 223 -2.52 -3.51 -19.55
C VAL A 223 -1.73 -3.25 -18.28
N VAL A 224 -1.31 -2.00 -18.07
CA VAL A 224 -0.53 -1.53 -16.92
C VAL A 224 -1.30 -0.49 -16.13
N VAL A 225 -0.91 -0.28 -14.86
CA VAL A 225 -1.54 0.72 -13.98
C VAL A 225 -0.70 1.98 -13.94
N CYS A 226 -1.25 3.08 -14.45
CA CYS A 226 -0.61 4.39 -14.50
C CYS A 226 -1.65 5.45 -14.86
N HIS A 227 -1.58 6.62 -14.21
CA HIS A 227 -2.51 7.71 -14.53
C HIS A 227 -2.18 8.38 -15.86
N ASP A 228 -0.93 8.78 -16.06
CA ASP A 228 -0.53 9.48 -17.27
C ASP A 228 -0.18 8.48 -18.38
N GLN A 229 -0.46 8.84 -19.62
CA GLN A 229 -0.03 8.05 -20.79
C GLN A 229 1.50 8.01 -20.91
N THR A 230 2.22 8.91 -20.23
CA THR A 230 3.68 8.93 -20.18
C THR A 230 4.20 8.53 -18.82
N ILE A 231 5.38 7.87 -18.78
CA ILE A 231 6.01 7.42 -17.54
C ILE A 231 6.81 8.51 -16.82
N ASN A 232 6.84 9.74 -17.35
CA ASN A 232 7.78 10.78 -16.95
C ASN A 232 7.61 11.25 -15.50
N ALA A 233 6.36 11.37 -15.05
CA ALA A 233 6.05 11.85 -13.71
C ALA A 233 6.35 10.79 -12.65
N THR A 234 5.94 9.54 -12.89
CA THR A 234 5.88 8.47 -11.89
C THR A 234 7.09 7.53 -11.91
N THR A 235 8.01 7.67 -12.89
CA THR A 235 9.20 6.81 -12.98
C THR A 235 10.49 7.61 -13.15
N ASN A 236 11.64 6.93 -13.04
CA ASN A 236 12.95 7.50 -13.38
C ASN A 236 13.25 7.49 -14.89
N GLY A 237 12.27 7.12 -15.73
CA GLY A 237 12.35 7.12 -17.18
C GLY A 237 11.52 8.20 -17.84
N THR A 238 11.51 8.20 -19.18
CA THR A 238 10.66 9.03 -20.02
C THR A 238 10.15 8.23 -21.19
N GLY A 239 8.91 8.48 -21.61
CA GLY A 239 8.33 7.81 -22.79
C GLY A 239 6.81 7.71 -22.71
N ASP A 240 6.22 7.33 -23.83
CA ASP A 240 4.78 7.09 -24.00
C ASP A 240 4.53 5.58 -23.87
N ILE A 241 3.69 5.20 -22.92
CA ILE A 241 3.35 3.80 -22.61
C ILE A 241 2.88 3.06 -23.86
N THR A 242 2.07 3.70 -24.71
CA THR A 242 1.53 3.06 -25.92
C THR A 242 2.57 2.76 -27.01
N LYS A 243 3.78 3.30 -26.86
CA LYS A 243 4.92 3.10 -27.77
C LYS A 243 6.01 2.21 -27.20
N MET A 244 5.87 1.77 -25.97
CA MET A 244 6.82 0.93 -25.26
C MET A 244 6.24 -0.46 -25.03
N THR A 245 7.05 -1.49 -25.14
CA THR A 245 6.70 -2.83 -24.67
C THR A 245 6.73 -2.88 -23.13
N TYR A 246 6.03 -3.86 -22.54
CA TYR A 246 6.09 -4.06 -21.10
C TYR A 246 7.52 -4.33 -20.61
N ALA A 247 8.30 -5.11 -21.37
CA ALA A 247 9.70 -5.36 -21.05
C ALA A 247 10.57 -4.09 -21.05
N GLU A 248 10.24 -3.09 -21.88
CA GLU A 248 10.92 -1.78 -21.87
C GLU A 248 10.51 -0.95 -20.65
N LEU A 249 9.22 -0.96 -20.28
CA LEU A 249 8.74 -0.29 -19.06
C LEU A 249 9.44 -0.83 -17.80
N GLN A 250 9.66 -2.14 -17.73
CA GLN A 250 10.32 -2.80 -16.59
C GLN A 250 11.79 -2.40 -16.38
N LYS A 251 12.40 -1.65 -17.31
CA LYS A 251 13.74 -1.07 -17.11
C LYS A 251 13.73 0.11 -16.14
N TYR A 252 12.58 0.75 -15.95
CA TYR A 252 12.43 1.93 -15.11
C TYR A 252 11.80 1.59 -13.76
N ASN A 253 12.21 2.32 -12.75
CA ASN A 253 11.68 2.20 -11.39
C ASN A 253 10.66 3.30 -11.13
N LEU A 254 9.65 2.98 -10.32
CA LEU A 254 8.69 3.96 -9.84
C LEU A 254 9.37 4.97 -8.91
N LYS A 255 8.84 6.17 -8.88
CA LYS A 255 9.15 7.19 -7.89
C LYS A 255 8.05 7.21 -6.82
N ASP A 256 8.46 7.44 -5.59
CA ASP A 256 7.52 7.81 -4.54
C ASP A 256 6.90 9.20 -4.80
N ARG A 257 5.90 9.56 -4.03
CA ARG A 257 5.20 10.86 -4.16
C ARG A 257 6.02 12.06 -3.68
N ASN A 258 7.26 11.83 -3.20
CA ASN A 258 8.27 12.85 -2.92
C ASN A 258 9.30 12.95 -4.05
N GLY A 259 9.16 12.16 -5.13
CA GLY A 259 10.04 12.13 -6.28
C GLY A 259 11.29 11.28 -6.13
N ARG A 260 11.40 10.46 -5.06
CA ARG A 260 12.53 9.54 -4.85
C ARG A 260 12.30 8.27 -5.64
N VAL A 261 13.34 7.79 -6.29
CA VAL A 261 13.30 6.51 -7.01
C VAL A 261 13.27 5.36 -6.00
N THR A 262 12.35 4.43 -6.19
CA THR A 262 12.21 3.21 -5.38
C THR A 262 12.73 1.99 -6.14
N ASP A 263 12.65 0.80 -5.54
CA ASP A 263 12.96 -0.46 -6.22
C ASP A 263 11.74 -1.08 -6.93
N GLU A 264 10.58 -0.43 -6.84
CA GLU A 264 9.34 -0.92 -7.43
C GLU A 264 9.24 -0.63 -8.92
N LYS A 265 8.48 -1.47 -9.60
CA LYS A 265 8.20 -1.40 -11.03
C LYS A 265 6.72 -1.09 -11.27
N MET A 266 6.42 -0.52 -12.44
CA MET A 266 5.04 -0.35 -12.89
C MET A 266 4.37 -1.71 -13.00
N PRO A 267 3.28 -1.97 -12.26
CA PRO A 267 2.61 -3.27 -12.30
C PRO A 267 1.72 -3.41 -13.54
N THR A 268 1.49 -4.64 -13.93
CA THR A 268 0.34 -4.96 -14.78
C THR A 268 -0.96 -4.80 -13.97
N LEU A 269 -2.08 -4.58 -14.66
CA LEU A 269 -3.40 -4.58 -14.01
C LEU A 269 -3.67 -5.90 -13.30
N GLU A 270 -3.24 -7.02 -13.87
CA GLU A 270 -3.39 -8.34 -13.25
C GLU A 270 -2.65 -8.45 -11.91
N GLU A 271 -1.40 -7.97 -11.83
CA GLU A 271 -0.61 -7.97 -10.58
C GLU A 271 -1.23 -7.05 -9.53
N PHE A 272 -1.67 -5.86 -9.95
CA PHE A 272 -2.28 -4.87 -9.07
C PHE A 272 -3.60 -5.39 -8.46
N LEU A 273 -4.48 -5.98 -9.28
CA LEU A 273 -5.74 -6.55 -8.80
C LEU A 273 -5.51 -7.76 -7.88
N LYS A 274 -4.55 -8.63 -8.22
CA LYS A 274 -4.20 -9.78 -7.38
C LYS A 274 -3.73 -9.38 -5.99
N ALA A 275 -3.00 -8.27 -5.88
CA ALA A 275 -2.49 -7.78 -4.60
C ALA A 275 -3.59 -7.54 -3.57
N GLY A 276 -4.75 -7.03 -3.98
CA GLY A 276 -5.86 -6.77 -3.06
C GLY A 276 -7.05 -7.75 -3.16
N ARG A 277 -6.90 -8.84 -3.93
CA ARG A 277 -7.99 -9.79 -4.16
C ARG A 277 -8.59 -10.31 -2.84
N GLY A 278 -9.92 -10.21 -2.74
CA GLY A 278 -10.68 -10.64 -1.56
C GLY A 278 -10.52 -9.75 -0.32
N ARG A 279 -9.77 -8.64 -0.43
CA ARG A 279 -9.50 -7.74 0.69
C ARG A 279 -10.00 -6.31 0.49
N ILE A 280 -10.11 -5.85 -0.77
CA ILE A 280 -10.53 -4.50 -1.13
C ILE A 280 -11.26 -4.53 -2.48
N TYR A 281 -12.15 -3.58 -2.73
CA TYR A 281 -12.76 -3.36 -4.03
C TYR A 281 -11.89 -2.46 -4.90
N TYR A 282 -12.13 -2.49 -6.22
CA TYR A 282 -11.43 -1.64 -7.17
C TYR A 282 -12.41 -0.84 -8.02
N ASN A 283 -12.07 0.41 -8.32
CA ASN A 283 -12.69 1.23 -9.34
C ASN A 283 -11.69 1.47 -10.47
N LEU A 284 -11.93 0.86 -11.63
CA LEU A 284 -11.03 0.96 -12.78
C LEU A 284 -11.38 2.20 -13.62
N ASP A 285 -10.56 3.26 -13.55
CA ASP A 285 -10.62 4.39 -14.48
C ASP A 285 -9.84 4.06 -15.77
N TYR A 286 -10.52 3.35 -16.68
CA TYR A 286 -9.99 2.99 -17.99
C TYR A 286 -10.60 3.84 -19.12
N SER A 287 -11.73 4.47 -18.86
CA SER A 287 -12.60 4.99 -19.90
C SER A 287 -12.04 6.19 -20.68
N PRO A 288 -11.29 7.14 -20.10
CA PRO A 288 -10.56 8.13 -20.90
C PRO A 288 -9.13 7.68 -21.25
N ARG A 289 -8.76 6.44 -20.95
CA ARG A 289 -7.40 5.91 -21.08
C ARG A 289 -7.24 5.10 -22.37
N THR A 290 -6.11 4.38 -22.49
CA THR A 290 -5.78 3.66 -23.73
C THR A 290 -6.17 2.18 -23.71
N ALA A 291 -6.47 1.61 -22.53
CA ALA A 291 -6.99 0.25 -22.43
C ALA A 291 -8.43 0.16 -22.93
N THR A 292 -8.77 -0.92 -23.62
CA THR A 292 -10.12 -1.17 -24.15
C THR A 292 -11.01 -1.85 -23.10
N SER A 293 -12.33 -1.69 -23.24
CA SER A 293 -13.31 -2.40 -22.42
C SER A 293 -13.07 -3.91 -22.40
N GLN A 294 -12.78 -4.51 -23.55
CA GLN A 294 -12.50 -5.95 -23.68
C GLN A 294 -11.27 -6.35 -22.84
N GLN A 295 -10.15 -5.62 -22.97
CA GLN A 295 -8.92 -5.95 -22.26
C GLN A 295 -9.10 -5.94 -20.74
N VAL A 296 -9.72 -4.87 -20.20
CA VAL A 296 -9.91 -4.77 -18.74
C VAL A 296 -10.92 -5.79 -18.22
N VAL A 297 -12.01 -6.05 -18.95
CA VAL A 297 -13.02 -7.05 -18.57
C VAL A 297 -12.42 -8.45 -18.59
N ASP A 298 -11.64 -8.81 -19.62
CA ASP A 298 -11.01 -10.13 -19.73
C ASP A 298 -10.07 -10.41 -18.55
N ILE A 299 -9.30 -9.39 -18.10
CA ILE A 299 -8.42 -9.54 -16.94
C ILE A 299 -9.24 -9.76 -15.68
N VAL A 300 -10.29 -8.96 -15.45
CA VAL A 300 -11.16 -9.10 -14.27
C VAL A 300 -11.88 -10.45 -14.24
N MET A 301 -12.38 -10.92 -15.39
CA MET A 301 -13.00 -12.25 -15.53
C MET A 301 -11.99 -13.36 -15.27
N LYS A 302 -10.79 -13.30 -15.85
CA LYS A 302 -9.71 -14.27 -15.62
C LYS A 302 -9.36 -14.42 -14.16
N LEU A 303 -9.44 -13.32 -13.39
CA LEU A 303 -9.15 -13.29 -11.96
C LEU A 303 -10.35 -13.70 -11.10
N ASP A 304 -11.54 -13.92 -11.69
CA ASP A 304 -12.77 -14.13 -10.94
C ASP A 304 -13.06 -13.00 -9.93
N MET A 305 -12.94 -11.74 -10.40
CA MET A 305 -13.07 -10.55 -9.56
C MET A 305 -14.23 -9.63 -9.96
N MET A 306 -15.21 -10.10 -10.78
CA MET A 306 -16.36 -9.29 -11.20
C MET A 306 -17.12 -8.68 -10.03
N GLU A 307 -17.29 -9.42 -8.95
CA GLU A 307 -17.96 -8.97 -7.74
C GLU A 307 -17.05 -8.16 -6.79
N SER A 308 -15.90 -7.69 -7.29
CA SER A 308 -14.96 -6.84 -6.53
C SER A 308 -14.49 -5.61 -7.31
N VAL A 309 -15.01 -5.41 -8.54
CA VAL A 309 -14.52 -4.37 -9.45
C VAL A 309 -15.66 -3.54 -10.01
N PHE A 310 -15.54 -2.22 -9.88
CA PHE A 310 -16.33 -1.24 -10.62
C PHE A 310 -15.60 -0.84 -11.89
N PHE A 311 -16.34 -0.71 -12.99
CA PHE A 311 -15.83 -0.19 -14.25
C PHE A 311 -16.31 1.26 -14.40
N TYR A 312 -15.38 2.21 -14.25
CA TYR A 312 -15.70 3.61 -14.46
C TYR A 312 -15.96 3.89 -15.94
N CYS A 313 -17.16 4.36 -16.25
CA CYS A 313 -17.63 4.64 -17.59
C CYS A 313 -17.98 6.12 -17.71
N ASN A 314 -17.19 6.87 -18.47
CA ASN A 314 -17.43 8.30 -18.70
C ASN A 314 -18.56 8.60 -19.70
N SER A 315 -19.18 7.57 -20.27
CA SER A 315 -20.32 7.68 -21.21
C SER A 315 -21.20 6.43 -21.16
N ALA A 316 -22.46 6.57 -21.57
CA ALA A 316 -23.38 5.45 -21.74
C ALA A 316 -22.84 4.40 -22.73
N GLN A 317 -22.22 4.84 -23.81
CA GLN A 317 -21.60 3.93 -24.79
C GLN A 317 -20.54 3.02 -24.13
N LYS A 318 -19.70 3.57 -23.26
CA LYS A 318 -18.67 2.77 -22.56
C LYS A 318 -19.32 1.77 -21.60
N ALA A 319 -20.40 2.13 -20.92
CA ALA A 319 -21.16 1.19 -20.08
C ALA A 319 -21.79 0.07 -20.91
N GLU A 320 -22.38 0.41 -22.05
CA GLU A 320 -22.96 -0.57 -23.00
C GLU A 320 -21.88 -1.52 -23.56
N GLU A 321 -20.69 -1.02 -23.88
CA GLU A 321 -19.55 -1.86 -24.31
C GLU A 321 -19.20 -2.90 -23.23
N VAL A 322 -19.04 -2.48 -21.97
CA VAL A 322 -18.71 -3.39 -20.86
C VAL A 322 -19.82 -4.41 -20.62
N LEU A 323 -21.08 -3.93 -20.54
CA LEU A 323 -22.25 -4.78 -20.29
C LEU A 323 -22.53 -5.73 -21.47
N GLY A 324 -22.15 -5.34 -22.69
CA GLY A 324 -22.22 -6.21 -23.87
C GLY A 324 -21.20 -7.36 -23.84
N ILE A 325 -20.04 -7.16 -23.19
CA ILE A 325 -19.07 -8.22 -22.96
C ILE A 325 -19.56 -9.15 -21.84
N THR A 326 -19.99 -8.57 -20.72
CA THR A 326 -20.55 -9.31 -19.59
C THR A 326 -21.64 -8.52 -18.86
N PRO A 327 -22.86 -9.07 -18.75
CA PRO A 327 -23.94 -8.40 -18.02
C PRO A 327 -23.75 -8.43 -16.49
N LYS A 328 -22.70 -9.11 -16.01
CA LYS A 328 -22.35 -9.15 -14.57
C LYS A 328 -21.47 -7.99 -14.12
N ALA A 329 -21.02 -7.12 -15.05
CA ALA A 329 -20.17 -6.01 -14.71
C ALA A 329 -20.88 -4.95 -13.87
N HIS A 330 -20.19 -4.41 -12.88
CA HIS A 330 -20.65 -3.27 -12.10
C HIS A 330 -20.12 -1.99 -12.71
N VAL A 331 -20.98 -1.24 -13.40
CA VAL A 331 -20.59 0.02 -14.01
C VAL A 331 -20.76 1.18 -13.02
N TYR A 332 -19.86 2.15 -13.12
CA TYR A 332 -19.79 3.34 -12.28
C TYR A 332 -19.72 4.57 -13.18
N THR A 333 -20.54 5.58 -12.95
CA THR A 333 -20.75 6.64 -13.94
C THR A 333 -20.36 8.02 -13.42
N TRP A 334 -20.16 8.94 -14.36
CA TRP A 334 -19.92 10.35 -14.10
C TRP A 334 -21.23 11.17 -14.10
N THR A 335 -21.26 12.27 -13.36
CA THR A 335 -22.36 13.26 -13.36
C THR A 335 -22.69 13.73 -14.78
N GLY A 336 -23.97 13.75 -15.11
CA GLY A 336 -24.47 14.17 -16.43
C GLY A 336 -24.61 13.02 -17.43
N SER A 337 -23.92 11.92 -17.22
CA SER A 337 -24.07 10.70 -18.04
C SER A 337 -24.96 9.65 -17.38
N HIS A 338 -25.49 9.90 -16.17
CA HIS A 338 -26.22 8.90 -15.40
C HIS A 338 -27.59 8.56 -15.99
N LYS A 339 -28.32 9.55 -16.54
CA LYS A 339 -29.69 9.31 -17.04
C LYS A 339 -29.79 8.24 -18.10
N PRO A 340 -28.95 8.23 -19.15
CA PRO A 340 -28.91 7.12 -20.10
C PRO A 340 -28.50 5.79 -19.49
N MET A 341 -27.81 5.81 -18.34
CA MET A 341 -27.28 4.61 -17.69
C MET A 341 -28.17 4.12 -16.55
N MET A 342 -29.23 4.88 -16.20
CA MET A 342 -30.23 4.45 -15.22
C MET A 342 -30.90 3.16 -15.68
N GLY A 343 -30.98 2.21 -14.73
CA GLY A 343 -31.58 0.90 -15.02
C GLY A 343 -30.67 -0.09 -15.73
N LEU A 344 -29.44 0.31 -16.10
CA LEU A 344 -28.44 -0.65 -16.52
C LEU A 344 -28.01 -1.54 -15.35
N PRO A 345 -27.80 -2.84 -15.55
CA PRO A 345 -27.32 -3.73 -14.51
C PRO A 345 -26.01 -3.21 -13.89
N GLY A 346 -25.91 -3.27 -12.56
CA GLY A 346 -24.70 -2.90 -11.85
C GLY A 346 -24.39 -1.41 -11.78
N ASN A 347 -25.22 -0.53 -12.33
CA ASN A 347 -25.04 0.93 -12.22
C ASN A 347 -25.66 1.44 -10.93
N TYR A 348 -24.87 1.48 -9.87
CA TYR A 348 -25.31 1.90 -8.53
C TYR A 348 -24.87 3.31 -8.16
N PHE A 349 -23.72 3.75 -8.66
CA PHE A 349 -23.06 4.97 -8.22
C PHE A 349 -23.01 6.03 -9.31
N VAL A 350 -23.15 7.27 -8.88
CA VAL A 350 -22.85 8.46 -9.69
C VAL A 350 -21.80 9.27 -9.00
N GLN A 351 -20.68 9.50 -9.70
CA GLN A 351 -19.57 10.30 -9.20
C GLN A 351 -19.86 11.80 -9.38
N TYR A 352 -19.68 12.54 -8.31
CA TYR A 352 -19.68 13.98 -8.29
C TYR A 352 -18.34 14.51 -7.86
N SER A 353 -17.82 15.49 -8.59
CA SER A 353 -16.66 16.25 -8.13
C SER A 353 -17.15 17.33 -7.18
N TYR A 354 -16.70 17.30 -5.94
CA TYR A 354 -16.83 18.45 -5.06
C TYR A 354 -15.82 19.49 -5.51
N LEU A 355 -16.32 20.59 -6.05
CA LEU A 355 -15.46 21.58 -6.67
C LEU A 355 -15.24 22.79 -5.79
N THR A 356 -14.00 23.22 -5.80
CA THR A 356 -13.53 24.61 -5.62
C THR A 356 -14.67 25.60 -5.66
N ASN A 357 -14.93 26.23 -4.52
CA ASN A 357 -15.91 27.27 -4.26
C ASN A 357 -17.29 26.86 -3.72
N GLY A 358 -17.45 25.67 -3.13
CA GLY A 358 -18.67 25.35 -2.38
C GLY A 358 -19.96 25.26 -3.21
N LYS A 359 -19.85 25.19 -4.53
CA LYS A 359 -20.99 25.11 -5.42
C LYS A 359 -20.83 23.93 -6.37
N SER A 360 -21.32 22.77 -5.94
CA SER A 360 -21.48 21.66 -6.84
C SER A 360 -22.79 21.78 -7.60
N THR A 361 -22.78 21.30 -8.83
CA THR A 361 -24.00 21.02 -9.60
C THR A 361 -24.88 20.02 -8.84
N PRO A 362 -26.19 20.13 -8.92
CA PRO A 362 -27.11 19.47 -8.00
C PRO A 362 -27.03 17.94 -8.10
N LEU A 363 -26.57 17.32 -7.02
CA LEU A 363 -26.78 15.90 -6.70
C LEU A 363 -28.28 15.53 -6.70
N GLY A 364 -29.16 16.51 -6.46
CA GLY A 364 -30.57 16.29 -6.17
C GLY A 364 -31.32 15.48 -7.23
N SER A 365 -30.99 15.62 -8.52
CA SER A 365 -31.69 14.86 -9.56
C SER A 365 -31.32 13.38 -9.57
N SER A 366 -30.04 13.05 -9.35
CA SER A 366 -29.56 11.66 -9.41
C SER A 366 -29.94 10.86 -8.17
N ILE A 367 -29.95 11.49 -7.00
CA ILE A 367 -30.48 10.89 -5.77
C ILE A 367 -31.97 10.60 -5.89
N ASN A 368 -32.73 11.54 -6.45
CA ASN A 368 -34.15 11.34 -6.74
C ASN A 368 -34.40 10.20 -7.72
N ASP A 369 -33.42 9.91 -8.57
CA ASP A 369 -33.43 8.79 -9.50
C ASP A 369 -33.01 7.47 -8.86
N GLY A 370 -32.72 7.43 -7.55
CA GLY A 370 -32.34 6.22 -6.81
C GLY A 370 -30.88 5.81 -6.95
N MET A 371 -30.02 6.70 -7.46
CA MET A 371 -28.57 6.47 -7.55
C MET A 371 -27.89 6.78 -6.22
N LEU A 372 -26.82 6.03 -5.92
CA LEU A 372 -25.97 6.29 -4.77
C LEU A 372 -24.93 7.37 -5.11
N ALA A 373 -24.81 8.36 -4.24
CA ALA A 373 -23.93 9.50 -4.48
C ALA A 373 -22.52 9.24 -3.99
N THR A 374 -21.55 9.50 -4.85
CA THR A 374 -20.13 9.49 -4.49
C THR A 374 -19.51 10.86 -4.75
N VAL A 375 -18.55 11.25 -3.96
CA VAL A 375 -17.92 12.57 -4.03
C VAL A 375 -16.42 12.45 -4.05
N ASN A 376 -15.75 13.25 -4.91
CA ASN A 376 -14.31 13.37 -4.90
C ASN A 376 -13.89 14.53 -3.97
N MET A 377 -13.20 14.18 -2.91
CA MET A 377 -12.46 15.11 -2.03
C MET A 377 -11.00 15.15 -2.45
N LEU A 378 -10.76 15.51 -3.71
CA LEU A 378 -9.42 15.63 -4.27
C LEU A 378 -9.03 17.11 -4.33
N PRO A 379 -7.75 17.46 -4.13
CA PRO A 379 -7.29 18.82 -4.31
C PRO A 379 -7.52 19.24 -5.76
N ALA A 380 -7.99 20.47 -5.96
CA ALA A 380 -7.96 21.05 -7.30
C ALA A 380 -6.51 21.11 -7.77
N SER A 381 -6.26 20.87 -9.06
CA SER A 381 -4.91 20.91 -9.64
C SER A 381 -4.21 22.21 -9.24
N GLY A 382 -3.10 22.11 -8.49
CA GLY A 382 -2.32 23.24 -8.00
C GLY A 382 -2.60 23.68 -6.56
N SER A 383 -3.55 23.06 -5.82
CA SER A 383 -3.75 23.31 -4.39
C SER A 383 -2.96 22.32 -3.54
N ASN A 384 -2.52 22.75 -2.35
CA ASN A 384 -1.88 21.84 -1.39
C ASN A 384 -2.93 20.85 -0.86
N VAL A 385 -2.65 19.56 -1.02
CA VAL A 385 -3.48 18.42 -0.55
C VAL A 385 -3.89 18.57 0.93
N SER A 386 -3.03 19.20 1.75
CA SER A 386 -3.20 19.35 3.18
C SER A 386 -4.36 20.26 3.60
N GLU A 387 -4.82 21.19 2.77
CA GLU A 387 -5.82 22.17 3.19
C GLU A 387 -7.27 21.63 3.12
N TRP A 388 -7.56 20.74 2.17
CA TRP A 388 -8.92 20.30 1.90
C TRP A 388 -9.37 19.10 2.74
N THR A 389 -8.49 18.11 2.90
CA THR A 389 -8.82 16.86 3.61
C THR A 389 -8.68 16.99 5.12
N LEU A 390 -7.86 17.92 5.60
CA LEU A 390 -7.65 18.18 7.03
C LEU A 390 -8.61 19.20 7.62
N ASN A 391 -9.38 19.92 6.79
CA ASN A 391 -10.37 20.85 7.29
C ASN A 391 -11.65 20.11 7.68
N GLU A 392 -11.78 19.77 8.96
CA GLU A 392 -12.98 19.10 9.48
C GLU A 392 -14.29 19.84 9.15
N GLY A 393 -14.27 21.18 9.10
CA GLY A 393 -15.41 21.99 8.71
C GLY A 393 -15.87 21.73 7.28
N TYR A 394 -14.95 21.39 6.39
CA TYR A 394 -15.29 21.05 5.00
C TYR A 394 -16.02 19.72 4.89
N LEU A 395 -15.62 18.71 5.66
CA LEU A 395 -16.32 17.43 5.70
C LEU A 395 -17.75 17.61 6.27
N ASP A 396 -17.90 18.42 7.30
CA ASP A 396 -19.23 18.71 7.88
C ASP A 396 -20.14 19.46 6.91
N GLU A 397 -19.61 20.43 6.18
CA GLU A 397 -20.32 21.13 5.11
C GLU A 397 -20.75 20.18 4.00
N LEU A 398 -19.84 19.30 3.55
CA LEU A 398 -20.12 18.29 2.52
C LEU A 398 -21.24 17.35 2.98
N LEU A 399 -21.17 16.82 4.19
CA LEU A 399 -22.16 15.90 4.75
C LEU A 399 -23.51 16.60 5.00
N GLN A 400 -23.49 17.89 5.33
CA GLN A 400 -24.71 18.69 5.47
C GLN A 400 -25.38 18.94 4.13
N ILE A 401 -24.62 19.28 3.10
CA ILE A 401 -25.14 19.52 1.74
C ILE A 401 -25.60 18.20 1.08
N TYR A 402 -24.87 17.11 1.37
CA TYR A 402 -25.09 15.80 0.74
C TYR A 402 -25.24 14.68 1.77
N PRO A 403 -26.36 14.67 2.54
CA PRO A 403 -26.57 13.66 3.58
C PRO A 403 -26.71 12.23 3.03
N MET A 404 -26.82 12.07 1.71
CA MET A 404 -26.93 10.78 1.01
C MET A 404 -25.62 10.34 0.37
N VAL A 405 -24.49 11.00 0.68
CA VAL A 405 -23.19 10.53 0.22
C VAL A 405 -22.88 9.19 0.87
N CYS A 406 -22.61 8.19 0.05
CA CYS A 406 -22.30 6.83 0.50
C CYS A 406 -20.85 6.43 0.24
N MET A 407 -20.10 7.19 -0.57
CA MET A 407 -18.69 6.96 -0.82
C MET A 407 -17.95 8.27 -1.10
N ILE A 408 -16.76 8.41 -0.52
CA ILE A 408 -15.89 9.59 -0.71
C ILE A 408 -14.53 9.11 -1.24
N GLN A 409 -14.12 9.67 -2.38
CA GLN A 409 -12.77 9.47 -2.92
C GLN A 409 -11.81 10.52 -2.36
N THR A 410 -10.63 10.08 -1.92
CA THR A 410 -9.63 10.94 -1.28
C THR A 410 -8.21 10.46 -1.55
N ASP A 411 -7.22 11.38 -1.43
CA ASP A 411 -5.79 11.06 -1.37
C ASP A 411 -5.32 10.67 0.04
N LEU A 412 -6.19 10.84 1.07
CA LEU A 412 -5.82 10.72 2.49
C LEU A 412 -6.85 9.87 3.26
N PRO A 413 -7.03 8.57 2.90
CA PRO A 413 -8.03 7.71 3.53
C PRO A 413 -7.77 7.51 5.02
N ASP A 414 -6.52 7.41 5.43
CA ASP A 414 -6.07 7.27 6.82
C ASP A 414 -6.40 8.47 7.72
N LEU A 415 -6.69 9.64 7.14
CA LEU A 415 -7.19 10.81 7.86
C LEU A 415 -8.72 10.93 7.76
N LEU A 416 -9.31 10.61 6.62
CA LEU A 416 -10.76 10.68 6.42
C LEU A 416 -11.51 9.62 7.25
N ILE A 417 -10.97 8.40 7.34
CA ILE A 417 -11.60 7.29 8.05
C ILE A 417 -11.84 7.61 9.53
N PRO A 418 -10.85 8.05 10.33
CA PRO A 418 -11.10 8.46 11.71
C PRO A 418 -12.11 9.60 11.83
N ALA A 419 -12.11 10.56 10.90
CA ALA A 419 -13.06 11.66 10.88
C ALA A 419 -14.51 11.18 10.64
N LEU A 420 -14.74 10.20 9.79
CA LEU A 420 -16.03 9.55 9.58
C LEU A 420 -16.46 8.72 10.79
N GLN A 421 -15.53 7.98 11.40
CA GLN A 421 -15.78 7.20 12.62
C GLN A 421 -16.23 8.10 13.77
N ALA A 422 -15.58 9.25 13.97
CA ALA A 422 -15.96 10.23 15.00
C ALA A 422 -17.39 10.77 14.80
N ARG A 423 -17.96 10.66 13.59
CA ARG A 423 -19.32 11.08 13.23
C ARG A 423 -20.33 9.93 13.19
N GLY A 424 -19.92 8.72 13.54
CA GLY A 424 -20.78 7.53 13.49
C GLY A 424 -21.18 7.09 12.08
N LEU A 425 -20.33 7.41 11.10
CA LEU A 425 -20.53 7.08 9.68
C LEU A 425 -19.70 5.87 9.21
N ARG A 426 -19.07 5.19 10.16
CA ARG A 426 -18.32 3.93 9.94
C ARG A 426 -18.43 3.02 11.14
#